data_2373fb7cba7acba6635716b5708cf1f9
#
_entry.id   2373fb7cba7acba6635716b5708cf1f9
#
_cell.length_a   1.000
_cell.length_b   1.000
_cell.length_c   1.000
_cell.angle_alpha   90.00
_cell.angle_beta   90.00
_cell.angle_gamma   90.00
#
_symmetry.space_group_name_H-M   'P 1'
#
loop_
_entity.id
_entity.type
_entity.pdbx_description
1 polymer ?
#
loop_
_entity_poly.entity_id
_entity_poly.type
_entity_poly.pdbx_seq_one_letter_code
_entity_poly.pdbx_strand_id
1 'polypeptide(L)'
;EMPVMRTAAIGYGMGKKDFERANCVRVLLGETEENGSEVAELSCNLDDMTPEALGFVQEILFAAGALEVYTIPIGMKKSRPGILLTCMCRCNDKEKMVSLLFKHTTTLGIRESISKRYTLTRTMKEHETPYGVVHEKVSEGYGVCRGKLEYEDLAKIAREQGMSLEDAKKLIGK
;
A
#
# COMPACT_ATOMS: atom_id res chain seq x y z
N GLU A 1 -15.57 -19.36 -9.51
CA GLU A 1 -15.81 -19.62 -8.08
C GLU A 1 -16.38 -18.35 -7.45
N MET A 2 -17.41 -18.49 -6.58
CA MET A 2 -18.03 -17.33 -5.95
C MET A 2 -17.09 -16.79 -4.85
N PRO A 3 -16.77 -15.48 -4.83
CA PRO A 3 -15.94 -14.93 -3.78
C PRO A 3 -16.64 -14.98 -2.42
N VAL A 4 -15.87 -15.04 -1.34
CA VAL A 4 -16.41 -14.85 0.02
C VAL A 4 -16.86 -13.40 0.14
N MET A 5 -18.17 -13.19 0.37
CA MET A 5 -18.75 -11.85 0.45
C MET A 5 -19.89 -11.78 1.46
N ARG A 6 -20.07 -10.60 2.02
CA ARG A 6 -21.27 -10.27 2.82
C ARG A 6 -22.38 -9.86 1.85
N THR A 7 -23.36 -10.73 1.66
CA THR A 7 -24.45 -10.47 0.72
C THR A 7 -25.35 -9.36 1.26
N ALA A 8 -25.52 -8.29 0.49
CA ALA A 8 -26.40 -7.16 0.81
C ALA A 8 -27.81 -7.35 0.20
N ALA A 9 -27.89 -7.96 -1.00
CA ALA A 9 -29.16 -8.21 -1.66
C ALA A 9 -29.07 -9.44 -2.57
N ILE A 10 -30.23 -10.11 -2.77
CA ILE A 10 -30.36 -11.24 -3.68
C ILE A 10 -31.54 -10.95 -4.61
N GLY A 11 -31.30 -11.06 -5.90
CA GLY A 11 -32.31 -10.92 -6.94
C GLY A 11 -32.47 -12.20 -7.75
N TYR A 12 -33.69 -12.44 -8.23
CA TYR A 12 -34.00 -13.55 -9.15
C TYR A 12 -34.67 -13.00 -10.40
N GLY A 13 -34.18 -13.43 -11.55
CA GLY A 13 -34.81 -13.16 -12.85
C GLY A 13 -35.31 -14.48 -13.45
N MET A 14 -36.58 -14.54 -13.78
CA MET A 14 -37.18 -15.72 -14.39
C MET A 14 -37.09 -15.71 -15.92
N GLY A 15 -36.67 -16.80 -16.52
CA GLY A 15 -36.68 -16.96 -17.96
C GLY A 15 -38.09 -17.23 -18.50
N LYS A 16 -38.33 -16.91 -19.77
CA LYS A 16 -39.66 -17.12 -20.45
C LYS A 16 -39.90 -18.55 -20.97
N LYS A 17 -38.89 -19.41 -20.89
CA LYS A 17 -38.99 -20.80 -21.37
C LYS A 17 -39.25 -21.71 -20.20
N ASP A 18 -40.19 -22.67 -20.36
CA ASP A 18 -40.45 -23.69 -19.38
C ASP A 18 -39.49 -24.87 -19.57
N PHE A 19 -38.89 -25.28 -18.44
CA PHE A 19 -38.02 -26.43 -18.32
C PHE A 19 -38.45 -27.25 -17.12
N GLU A 20 -38.11 -28.52 -17.10
CA GLU A 20 -38.33 -29.40 -15.93
C GLU A 20 -37.57 -28.93 -14.66
N ARG A 21 -36.61 -28.02 -14.85
CA ARG A 21 -35.84 -27.38 -13.77
C ARG A 21 -36.08 -25.88 -13.79
N ALA A 22 -35.90 -25.23 -12.64
CA ALA A 22 -36.05 -23.79 -12.51
C ALA A 22 -35.17 -23.05 -13.51
N ASN A 23 -35.80 -22.29 -14.42
CA ASN A 23 -35.16 -21.44 -15.41
C ASN A 23 -35.05 -20.03 -14.84
N CYS A 24 -34.09 -19.83 -13.94
CA CYS A 24 -33.87 -18.52 -13.31
C CYS A 24 -32.39 -18.15 -13.21
N VAL A 25 -32.11 -16.86 -13.29
CA VAL A 25 -30.81 -16.28 -12.93
C VAL A 25 -30.93 -15.77 -11.50
N ARG A 26 -29.99 -16.16 -10.65
CA ARG A 26 -29.83 -15.60 -9.32
C ARG A 26 -28.66 -14.63 -9.31
N VAL A 27 -28.88 -13.38 -8.94
CA VAL A 27 -27.87 -12.35 -8.79
C VAL A 27 -27.70 -12.09 -7.30
N LEU A 28 -26.47 -12.16 -6.84
CA LEU A 28 -26.08 -11.78 -5.48
C LEU A 28 -25.31 -10.46 -5.55
N LEU A 29 -25.81 -9.44 -4.87
CA LEU A 29 -25.10 -8.20 -4.64
C LEU A 29 -24.52 -8.26 -3.22
N GLY A 30 -23.23 -8.07 -3.08
CA GLY A 30 -22.57 -8.13 -1.78
C GLY A 30 -21.29 -7.34 -1.77
N GLU A 31 -20.81 -7.07 -0.57
CA GLU A 31 -19.49 -6.52 -0.32
C GLU A 31 -18.55 -7.69 -0.07
N THR A 32 -17.51 -7.79 -0.89
CA THR A 32 -16.36 -8.61 -0.53
C THR A 32 -15.57 -7.81 0.49
N GLU A 33 -15.23 -8.42 1.62
CA GLU A 33 -14.07 -7.90 2.33
C GLU A 33 -12.93 -7.99 1.29
N GLU A 34 -12.60 -6.85 0.68
CA GLU A 34 -11.32 -6.74 -0.02
C GLU A 34 -10.29 -7.13 1.02
N ASN A 35 -9.85 -8.37 0.96
CA ASN A 35 -8.63 -8.76 1.63
C ASN A 35 -7.54 -7.91 0.99
N GLY A 36 -7.35 -6.71 1.53
CA GLY A 36 -6.25 -5.82 1.19
C GLY A 36 -4.87 -6.43 1.53
N SER A 37 -4.84 -7.76 1.57
CA SER A 37 -3.68 -8.57 1.89
C SER A 37 -2.79 -8.84 0.67
N GLU A 38 -3.29 -8.67 -0.56
CA GLU A 38 -2.49 -8.90 -1.75
C GLU A 38 -1.92 -7.59 -2.29
N VAL A 39 -0.64 -7.65 -2.65
CA VAL A 39 0.08 -6.56 -3.28
C VAL A 39 0.77 -7.08 -4.54
N ALA A 40 0.85 -6.24 -5.55
CA ALA A 40 1.66 -6.48 -6.74
C ALA A 40 3.05 -5.87 -6.53
N GLU A 41 4.07 -6.66 -6.77
CA GLU A 41 5.46 -6.23 -6.83
C GLU A 41 5.91 -6.21 -8.28
N LEU A 42 6.22 -5.03 -8.79
CA LEU A 42 6.66 -4.77 -10.14
C LEU A 42 8.15 -4.47 -10.13
N SER A 43 8.94 -5.33 -10.72
CA SER A 43 10.41 -5.25 -10.65
C SER A 43 11.04 -5.16 -12.03
N CYS A 44 12.03 -4.28 -12.19
CA CYS A 44 12.82 -4.16 -13.40
C CYS A 44 14.30 -3.93 -13.06
N ASN A 45 15.18 -4.36 -13.99
CA ASN A 45 16.63 -4.19 -13.87
C ASN A 45 17.08 -3.06 -14.79
N LEU A 46 17.88 -2.16 -14.25
CA LEU A 46 18.33 -0.93 -14.91
C LEU A 46 19.86 -0.83 -14.80
N ASP A 47 20.56 -0.63 -15.91
CA ASP A 47 22.03 -0.49 -15.96
C ASP A 47 22.49 0.81 -16.67
N ASP A 48 21.55 1.69 -17.01
CA ASP A 48 21.80 2.87 -17.84
C ASP A 48 21.05 4.13 -17.34
N MET A 49 20.60 4.15 -16.06
CA MET A 49 19.95 5.31 -15.46
C MET A 49 20.84 6.00 -14.42
N THR A 50 20.77 7.33 -14.35
CA THR A 50 21.46 8.10 -13.31
C THR A 50 20.71 8.01 -11.96
N PRO A 51 21.40 8.24 -10.81
CA PRO A 51 20.75 8.28 -9.51
C PRO A 51 19.63 9.32 -9.41
N GLU A 52 19.81 10.51 -10.02
CA GLU A 52 18.79 11.55 -10.05
C GLU A 52 17.52 11.10 -10.81
N ALA A 53 17.71 10.43 -11.95
CA ALA A 53 16.59 9.89 -12.74
C ALA A 53 15.85 8.80 -11.95
N LEU A 54 16.56 7.94 -11.22
CA LEU A 54 15.95 6.94 -10.33
C LEU A 54 15.18 7.60 -9.18
N GLY A 55 15.73 8.65 -8.55
CA GLY A 55 15.04 9.43 -7.52
C GLY A 55 13.73 10.02 -8.03
N PHE A 56 13.75 10.63 -9.21
CA PHE A 56 12.57 11.20 -9.85
C PHE A 56 11.49 10.15 -10.14
N VAL A 57 11.88 8.95 -10.60
CA VAL A 57 10.93 7.83 -10.81
C VAL A 57 10.27 7.43 -9.49
N GLN A 58 11.04 7.32 -8.41
CA GLN A 58 10.50 6.97 -7.10
C GLN A 58 9.46 8.00 -6.63
N GLU A 59 9.74 9.30 -6.76
CA GLU A 59 8.80 10.37 -6.42
C GLU A 59 7.48 10.25 -7.20
N ILE A 60 7.56 10.01 -8.52
CA ILE A 60 6.38 9.83 -9.38
C ILE A 60 5.55 8.61 -8.95
N LEU A 61 6.20 7.49 -8.66
CA LEU A 61 5.51 6.27 -8.25
C LEU A 61 4.82 6.44 -6.90
N PHE A 62 5.47 7.09 -5.92
CA PHE A 62 4.83 7.40 -4.63
C PHE A 62 3.65 8.37 -4.80
N ALA A 63 3.81 9.43 -5.59
CA ALA A 63 2.72 10.37 -5.89
C ALA A 63 1.55 9.69 -6.61
N ALA A 64 1.81 8.63 -7.37
CA ALA A 64 0.78 7.84 -8.04
C ALA A 64 0.08 6.82 -7.13
N GLY A 65 0.55 6.63 -5.89
CA GLY A 65 -0.05 5.75 -4.89
C GLY A 65 0.67 4.41 -4.69
N ALA A 66 1.94 4.31 -5.08
CA ALA A 66 2.76 3.16 -4.71
C ALA A 66 2.80 3.00 -3.18
N LEU A 67 2.72 1.77 -2.71
CA LEU A 67 2.80 1.44 -1.29
C LEU A 67 4.25 1.48 -0.78
N GLU A 68 5.18 1.08 -1.65
CA GLU A 68 6.62 1.10 -1.40
C GLU A 68 7.36 1.15 -2.74
N VAL A 69 8.49 1.85 -2.77
CA VAL A 69 9.42 1.84 -3.91
C VAL A 69 10.83 1.76 -3.35
N TYR A 70 11.56 0.76 -3.76
CA TYR A 70 12.92 0.57 -3.30
C TYR A 70 13.86 0.10 -4.40
N THR A 71 15.14 0.28 -4.17
CA THR A 71 16.20 -0.13 -5.10
C THR A 71 17.20 -1.04 -4.41
N ILE A 72 17.71 -2.01 -5.16
CA ILE A 72 18.78 -2.91 -4.73
C ILE A 72 19.89 -2.90 -5.76
N PRO A 73 21.16 -2.64 -5.39
CA PRO A 73 22.29 -2.80 -6.29
C PRO A 73 22.42 -4.28 -6.71
N ILE A 74 22.58 -4.50 -8.00
CA ILE A 74 22.73 -5.85 -8.57
C ILE A 74 23.87 -5.92 -9.58
N GLY A 75 24.42 -7.11 -9.74
CA GLY A 75 25.30 -7.44 -10.89
C GLY A 75 24.47 -7.97 -12.04
N MET A 76 24.65 -7.38 -13.23
CA MET A 76 23.95 -7.79 -14.44
C MET A 76 24.90 -8.54 -15.40
N LYS A 77 24.33 -9.09 -16.49
CA LYS A 77 25.11 -9.75 -17.56
C LYS A 77 26.24 -8.86 -18.05
N LYS A 78 27.32 -9.45 -18.54
CA LYS A 78 28.53 -8.76 -18.98
C LYS A 78 29.23 -7.95 -17.88
N SER A 79 29.10 -8.40 -16.62
CA SER A 79 29.69 -7.76 -15.43
C SER A 79 29.31 -6.30 -15.22
N ARG A 80 28.13 -5.88 -15.69
CA ARG A 80 27.66 -4.51 -15.52
C ARG A 80 27.06 -4.32 -14.13
N PRO A 81 27.40 -3.24 -13.40
CA PRO A 81 26.64 -2.83 -12.25
C PRO A 81 25.26 -2.37 -12.69
N GLY A 82 24.24 -2.66 -11.91
CA GLY A 82 22.88 -2.23 -12.20
C GLY A 82 22.07 -2.08 -10.92
N ILE A 83 20.83 -1.65 -11.10
CA ILE A 83 19.86 -1.43 -10.03
C ILE A 83 18.61 -2.27 -10.32
N LEU A 84 18.19 -3.05 -9.34
CA LEU A 84 16.84 -3.59 -9.30
C LEU A 84 15.92 -2.53 -8.69
N LEU A 85 15.01 -1.99 -9.47
CA LEU A 85 13.94 -1.12 -9.00
C LEU A 85 12.70 -1.98 -8.78
N THR A 86 12.11 -1.90 -7.60
CA THR A 86 10.85 -2.59 -7.26
C THR A 86 9.82 -1.58 -6.77
N CYS A 87 8.64 -1.61 -7.38
CA CYS A 87 7.46 -0.84 -6.99
C CYS A 87 6.42 -1.80 -6.45
N MET A 88 6.01 -1.61 -5.20
CA MET A 88 4.90 -2.34 -4.59
C MET A 88 3.63 -1.49 -4.64
N CYS A 89 2.53 -2.05 -5.12
CA CYS A 89 1.26 -1.35 -5.24
C CYS A 89 0.07 -2.28 -4.94
N ARG A 90 -1.13 -1.70 -4.81
CA ARG A 90 -2.36 -2.50 -4.80
C ARG A 90 -2.55 -3.17 -6.16
N CYS A 91 -3.12 -4.36 -6.18
CA CYS A 91 -3.37 -5.08 -7.43
C CYS A 91 -4.20 -4.27 -8.44
N ASN A 92 -5.14 -3.45 -7.96
CA ASN A 92 -5.98 -2.58 -8.80
C ASN A 92 -5.21 -1.41 -9.44
N ASP A 93 -4.08 -1.00 -8.86
CA ASP A 93 -3.25 0.11 -9.35
C ASP A 93 -2.12 -0.37 -10.29
N LYS A 94 -2.00 -1.68 -10.49
CA LYS A 94 -0.91 -2.32 -11.20
C LYS A 94 -0.64 -1.75 -12.60
N GLU A 95 -1.66 -1.66 -13.44
CA GLU A 95 -1.53 -1.18 -14.83
C GLU A 95 -1.05 0.27 -14.90
N LYS A 96 -1.50 1.10 -13.95
CA LYS A 96 -1.02 2.48 -13.81
C LYS A 96 0.47 2.52 -13.48
N MET A 97 0.93 1.69 -12.54
CA MET A 97 2.33 1.63 -12.15
C MET A 97 3.22 1.07 -13.28
N VAL A 98 2.75 0.05 -14.00
CA VAL A 98 3.44 -0.49 -15.18
C VAL A 98 3.64 0.61 -16.23
N SER A 99 2.59 1.40 -16.52
CA SER A 99 2.68 2.50 -17.49
C SER A 99 3.68 3.57 -17.06
N LEU A 100 3.72 3.91 -15.77
CA LEU A 100 4.69 4.88 -15.23
C LEU A 100 6.12 4.35 -15.27
N LEU A 101 6.34 3.09 -14.92
CA LEU A 101 7.65 2.45 -15.00
C LEU A 101 8.18 2.46 -16.43
N PHE A 102 7.40 2.06 -17.44
CA PHE A 102 7.82 2.14 -18.84
C PHE A 102 8.07 3.56 -19.31
N LYS A 103 7.28 4.53 -18.85
CA LYS A 103 7.42 5.93 -19.27
C LYS A 103 8.67 6.60 -18.69
N HIS A 104 9.04 6.26 -17.46
CA HIS A 104 10.04 7.00 -16.70
C HIS A 104 11.33 6.22 -16.45
N THR A 105 11.43 4.98 -16.92
CA THR A 105 12.67 4.19 -16.90
C THR A 105 13.07 3.74 -18.30
N THR A 106 14.30 3.25 -18.43
CA THR A 106 14.84 2.66 -19.66
C THR A 106 14.51 1.17 -19.81
N THR A 107 13.74 0.59 -18.86
CA THR A 107 13.45 -0.84 -18.87
C THR A 107 12.68 -1.28 -20.12
N LEU A 108 13.02 -2.43 -20.64
CA LEU A 108 12.29 -3.10 -21.73
C LEU A 108 11.33 -4.18 -21.23
N GLY A 109 11.34 -4.45 -19.92
CA GLY A 109 10.50 -5.49 -19.35
C GLY A 109 10.36 -5.37 -17.84
N ILE A 110 9.15 -5.63 -17.34
CA ILE A 110 8.80 -5.59 -15.94
C ILE A 110 8.37 -7.00 -15.54
N ARG A 111 8.88 -7.49 -14.42
CA ARG A 111 8.44 -8.73 -13.78
C ARG A 111 7.37 -8.39 -12.76
N GLU A 112 6.32 -9.18 -12.73
CA GLU A 112 5.23 -9.08 -11.75
C GLU A 112 5.24 -10.29 -10.84
N SER A 113 5.05 -10.05 -9.56
CA SER A 113 4.69 -11.06 -8.58
C SER A 113 3.56 -10.55 -7.69
N ILE A 114 2.65 -11.46 -7.33
CA ILE A 114 1.56 -11.14 -6.40
C ILE A 114 1.89 -11.81 -5.07
N SER A 115 1.98 -11.00 -4.04
CA SER A 115 2.35 -11.43 -2.68
C SER A 115 1.22 -11.20 -1.70
N LYS A 116 0.96 -12.17 -0.83
CA LYS A 116 0.07 -11.98 0.32
C LYS A 116 0.81 -11.20 1.41
N ARG A 117 0.11 -10.23 1.98
CA ARG A 117 0.64 -9.37 3.02
C ARG A 117 -0.20 -9.47 4.29
N TYR A 118 0.45 -9.73 5.42
CA TYR A 118 -0.18 -9.69 6.72
C TYR A 118 0.05 -8.31 7.35
N THR A 119 -1.02 -7.62 7.72
CA THR A 119 -0.94 -6.26 8.28
C THR A 119 -1.73 -6.18 9.58
N LEU A 120 -1.25 -5.36 10.50
CA LEU A 120 -2.03 -4.96 11.66
C LEU A 120 -3.10 -3.95 11.25
N THR A 121 -4.26 -4.01 11.89
CA THR A 121 -5.28 -2.97 11.76
C THR A 121 -4.75 -1.69 12.37
N ARG A 122 -4.94 -0.56 11.68
CA ARG A 122 -4.43 0.74 12.12
C ARG A 122 -5.58 1.67 12.44
N THR A 123 -5.50 2.30 13.61
CA THR A 123 -6.42 3.34 14.05
C THR A 123 -5.62 4.55 14.51
N MET A 124 -6.20 5.73 14.33
CA MET A 124 -5.66 6.98 14.86
C MET A 124 -6.36 7.31 16.15
N LYS A 125 -5.61 7.62 17.20
CA LYS A 125 -6.10 8.16 18.46
C LYS A 125 -5.58 9.57 18.64
N GLU A 126 -6.40 10.43 19.21
CA GLU A 126 -6.05 11.80 19.58
C GLU A 126 -5.82 11.88 21.09
N HIS A 127 -4.76 12.55 21.50
CA HIS A 127 -4.42 12.81 22.88
C HIS A 127 -4.34 14.32 23.09
N GLU A 128 -5.20 14.84 23.94
CA GLU A 128 -5.08 16.23 24.38
C GLU A 128 -3.92 16.36 25.37
N THR A 129 -3.00 17.27 25.09
CA THR A 129 -1.84 17.55 25.94
C THR A 129 -1.78 19.04 26.25
N PRO A 130 -1.02 19.47 27.28
CA PRO A 130 -0.79 20.89 27.56
C PRO A 130 -0.13 21.65 26.40
N TYR A 131 0.41 20.93 25.42
CA TYR A 131 1.13 21.45 24.25
C TYR A 131 0.30 21.33 22.96
N GLY A 132 -0.99 20.97 23.06
CA GLY A 132 -1.90 20.75 21.95
C GLY A 132 -2.26 19.29 21.73
N VAL A 133 -3.03 19.04 20.68
CA VAL A 133 -3.46 17.68 20.29
C VAL A 133 -2.29 16.96 19.66
N VAL A 134 -2.09 15.70 20.06
CA VAL A 134 -1.09 14.80 19.50
C VAL A 134 -1.77 13.53 19.02
N HIS A 135 -1.44 13.13 17.82
CA HIS A 135 -1.98 11.91 17.22
C HIS A 135 -1.09 10.71 17.52
N GLU A 136 -1.73 9.61 17.88
CA GLU A 136 -1.09 8.31 18.06
C GLU A 136 -1.64 7.31 17.04
N LYS A 137 -0.75 6.74 16.24
CA LYS A 137 -1.06 5.62 15.37
C LYS A 137 -0.99 4.33 16.16
N VAL A 138 -2.15 3.72 16.43
CA VAL A 138 -2.27 2.42 17.10
C VAL A 138 -2.40 1.33 16.04
N SER A 139 -1.59 0.30 16.17
CA SER A 139 -1.57 -0.87 15.27
C SER A 139 -1.86 -2.11 16.09
N GLU A 140 -2.92 -2.86 15.76
CA GLU A 140 -3.39 -4.01 16.53
C GLU A 140 -3.68 -5.20 15.64
N GLY A 141 -3.40 -6.40 16.13
CA GLY A 141 -3.66 -7.68 15.45
C GLY A 141 -2.66 -8.74 15.89
N TYR A 142 -2.96 -10.00 15.58
CA TYR A 142 -2.10 -11.15 15.88
C TYR A 142 -1.60 -11.20 17.34
N GLY A 143 -2.42 -10.76 18.29
CA GLY A 143 -2.08 -10.75 19.72
C GLY A 143 -1.10 -9.64 20.14
N VAL A 144 -0.84 -8.65 19.29
CA VAL A 144 0.00 -7.50 19.62
C VAL A 144 -0.75 -6.19 19.42
N CYS A 145 -0.41 -5.21 20.27
CA CYS A 145 -0.87 -3.82 20.15
C CYS A 145 0.35 -2.90 20.27
N ARG A 146 0.49 -1.95 19.36
CA ARG A 146 1.63 -1.00 19.31
C ARG A 146 1.10 0.40 19.05
N GLY A 147 1.48 1.35 19.88
CA GLY A 147 1.22 2.77 19.71
C GLY A 147 2.49 3.52 19.29
N LYS A 148 2.34 4.47 18.40
CA LYS A 148 3.41 5.39 17.99
C LYS A 148 2.82 6.77 17.78
N LEU A 149 3.37 7.75 18.49
CA LEU A 149 3.02 9.16 18.30
C LEU A 149 3.49 9.63 16.91
N GLU A 150 2.69 10.47 16.27
CA GLU A 150 3.04 11.01 14.95
C GLU A 150 4.21 11.99 15.05
N TYR A 151 5.13 11.83 14.10
CA TYR A 151 6.38 12.60 14.08
C TYR A 151 6.13 14.10 13.97
N GLU A 152 5.20 14.52 13.11
CA GLU A 152 4.94 15.93 12.85
C GLU A 152 4.43 16.66 14.10
N ASP A 153 3.59 16.02 14.89
CA ASP A 153 3.08 16.59 16.15
C ASP A 153 4.23 16.73 17.16
N LEU A 154 5.06 15.70 17.32
CA LEU A 154 6.23 15.75 18.19
C LEU A 154 7.24 16.81 17.73
N ALA A 155 7.50 16.87 16.42
CA ALA A 155 8.44 17.84 15.85
C ALA A 155 7.96 19.29 16.01
N LYS A 156 6.64 19.52 15.90
CA LYS A 156 6.03 20.82 16.17
C LYS A 156 6.27 21.23 17.62
N ILE A 157 5.92 20.36 18.58
CA ILE A 157 6.12 20.65 20.01
C ILE A 157 7.59 20.86 20.34
N ALA A 158 8.49 20.02 19.82
CA ALA A 158 9.92 20.18 20.04
C ALA A 158 10.44 21.54 19.58
N ARG A 159 10.01 22.03 18.40
CA ARG A 159 10.36 23.36 17.89
C ARG A 159 9.79 24.49 18.74
N GLU A 160 8.50 24.41 19.10
CA GLU A 160 7.80 25.44 19.89
C GLU A 160 8.36 25.56 21.31
N GLN A 161 8.79 24.43 21.91
CA GLN A 161 9.34 24.39 23.25
C GLN A 161 10.87 24.46 23.32
N GLY A 162 11.56 24.52 22.18
CA GLY A 162 13.01 24.58 22.12
C GLY A 162 13.72 23.36 22.71
N MET A 163 13.11 22.18 22.62
CA MET A 163 13.64 20.93 23.18
C MET A 163 13.96 19.90 22.07
N SER A 164 14.67 18.82 22.46
CA SER A 164 14.91 17.72 21.54
C SER A 164 13.63 16.92 21.24
N LEU A 165 13.59 16.24 20.07
CA LEU A 165 12.47 15.37 19.71
C LEU A 165 12.26 14.24 20.73
N GLU A 166 13.36 13.74 21.31
CA GLU A 166 13.34 12.70 22.33
C GLU A 166 12.72 13.18 23.66
N ASP A 167 13.05 14.42 24.05
CA ASP A 167 12.46 15.03 25.23
C ASP A 167 10.98 15.32 25.04
N ALA A 168 10.58 15.81 23.87
CA ALA A 168 9.17 15.98 23.52
C ALA A 168 8.42 14.64 23.59
N LYS A 169 9.02 13.57 23.07
CA LYS A 169 8.44 12.23 23.16
C LYS A 169 8.28 11.73 24.59
N LYS A 170 9.29 11.93 25.47
CA LYS A 170 9.23 11.56 26.88
C LYS A 170 8.19 12.38 27.66
N LEU A 171 8.03 13.64 27.28
CA LEU A 171 7.10 14.57 27.92
C LEU A 171 5.64 14.17 27.68
N ILE A 172 5.33 13.67 26.49
CA ILE A 172 3.97 13.31 26.07
C ILE A 172 3.66 11.84 26.36
N GLY A 173 4.64 10.96 26.31
CA GLY A 173 4.47 9.52 26.49
C GLY A 173 4.39 9.04 27.93
N LYS A 174 4.12 9.94 28.89
CA LYS A 174 3.94 9.61 30.33
C LYS A 174 2.48 9.33 30.68
#